data_fff9c8d074203a7c8da8064af2b8b6fa
#
_entry.id   fff9c8d074203a7c8da8064af2b8b6fa
#
_cell.length_a   1.000
_cell.length_b   1.000
_cell.length_c   1.000
_cell.angle_alpha   90.00
_cell.angle_beta   90.00
_cell.angle_gamma   90.00
#
_symmetry.space_group_name_H-M   'P 1'
#
loop_
_entity.id
_entity.type
_entity.pdbx_description
1 polymer ?
#
loop_
_entity_poly.entity_id
_entity_poly.type
_entity_poly.pdbx_seq_one_letter_code
_entity_poly.pdbx_strand_id
1 'polypeptide(L)'
;METEAPLSSPAKHSTSRTQKLLFFLTAWLICLMPFLFWWNTWFGRKLSDQQLNEYLHDAKKPRHIQQALVQVGERITRRDATAQQWYPDLVHLAANPVEEVRNTDAWVMGQDTTGAGFHDALLKMLDDPSPMVRGNAALSLVRFGDASGRPQIVTLLQPAEIIAPESGRIVDADRPGTAIHQGGLIAKLEYGQDHTAEIRSPIPGRIRSVAGTGANIVAGAQIAVIDPSTEQVWEALRALYLIGQTDDLPAILPYERDLPDISNDVRQQAAEAERAIRERVK
;
A
#
# COMPACT_ATOMS: atom_id res chain seq x y z
N MET A 1 79.10 -26.72 0.43
CA MET A 1 78.36 -27.33 -0.69
C MET A 1 76.99 -27.72 -0.21
N GLU A 2 76.06 -26.77 -0.19
CA GLU A 2 74.69 -27.04 0.20
C GLU A 2 73.88 -27.26 -1.08
N THR A 3 73.26 -28.42 -1.15
CA THR A 3 72.40 -28.85 -2.26
C THR A 3 70.97 -28.41 -1.99
N GLU A 4 70.51 -27.37 -2.68
CA GLU A 4 69.10 -26.95 -2.68
C GLU A 4 68.24 -28.03 -3.37
N ALA A 5 67.20 -28.46 -2.62
CA ALA A 5 66.17 -29.35 -3.13
C ALA A 5 65.14 -28.53 -3.97
N PRO A 6 64.68 -29.00 -5.13
CA PRO A 6 63.72 -28.26 -5.97
C PRO A 6 62.31 -28.25 -5.35
N LEU A 7 61.73 -27.06 -5.23
CA LEU A 7 60.32 -26.84 -4.84
C LEU A 7 59.38 -27.53 -5.84
N SER A 8 58.61 -28.45 -5.39
CA SER A 8 57.57 -29.12 -6.17
C SER A 8 56.43 -28.16 -6.50
N SER A 9 56.20 -27.93 -7.77
CA SER A 9 55.06 -27.15 -8.29
C SER A 9 53.72 -27.82 -7.93
N PRO A 10 52.70 -27.08 -7.52
CA PRO A 10 51.38 -27.67 -7.22
C PRO A 10 50.75 -28.23 -8.50
N ALA A 11 50.29 -29.47 -8.42
CA ALA A 11 49.61 -30.16 -9.53
C ALA A 11 48.31 -29.43 -9.89
N LYS A 12 48.21 -28.96 -11.12
CA LYS A 12 46.97 -28.43 -11.70
C LYS A 12 45.96 -29.57 -11.82
N HIS A 13 45.01 -29.62 -10.92
CA HIS A 13 43.82 -30.49 -11.04
C HIS A 13 43.00 -30.06 -12.25
N SER A 14 43.13 -30.76 -13.39
CA SER A 14 42.28 -30.58 -14.54
C SER A 14 40.93 -31.23 -14.24
N THR A 15 39.95 -30.40 -13.94
CA THR A 15 38.54 -30.90 -13.81
C THR A 15 38.09 -31.48 -15.15
N SER A 16 37.56 -32.70 -15.12
CA SER A 16 37.08 -33.39 -16.33
C SER A 16 35.92 -32.63 -16.95
N ARG A 17 35.70 -32.77 -18.27
CA ARG A 17 34.56 -32.12 -18.98
C ARG A 17 33.20 -32.49 -18.33
N THR A 18 33.05 -33.70 -17.85
CA THR A 18 31.89 -34.18 -17.13
C THR A 18 31.66 -33.47 -15.77
N GLN A 19 32.75 -33.23 -15.02
CA GLN A 19 32.65 -32.46 -13.76
C GLN A 19 32.24 -31.01 -13.97
N LYS A 20 32.78 -30.36 -15.03
CA LYS A 20 32.34 -29.00 -15.40
C LYS A 20 30.89 -28.95 -15.84
N LEU A 21 30.45 -29.90 -16.65
CA LEU A 21 29.05 -30.00 -17.07
C LEU A 21 28.11 -30.20 -15.88
N LEU A 22 28.47 -31.11 -14.98
CA LEU A 22 27.70 -31.38 -13.75
C LEU A 22 27.61 -30.14 -12.87
N PHE A 23 28.73 -29.44 -12.70
CA PHE A 23 28.77 -28.19 -11.93
C PHE A 23 27.86 -27.11 -12.53
N PHE A 24 27.93 -26.88 -13.85
CA PHE A 24 27.05 -25.92 -14.53
C PHE A 24 25.57 -26.32 -14.44
N LEU A 25 25.26 -27.61 -14.57
CA LEU A 25 23.89 -28.12 -14.46
C LEU A 25 23.33 -27.94 -13.04
N THR A 26 24.15 -28.23 -12.02
CA THR A 26 23.78 -28.03 -10.62
C THR A 26 23.61 -26.55 -10.29
N ALA A 27 24.54 -25.69 -10.72
CA ALA A 27 24.44 -24.25 -10.52
C ALA A 27 23.22 -23.67 -11.21
N TRP A 28 22.91 -24.12 -12.44
CA TRP A 28 21.72 -23.73 -13.18
C TRP A 28 20.43 -24.17 -12.48
N LEU A 29 20.39 -25.39 -11.95
CA LEU A 29 19.25 -25.94 -11.20
C LEU A 29 19.03 -25.18 -9.89
N ILE A 30 20.09 -24.82 -9.15
CA ILE A 30 20.03 -24.03 -7.93
C ILE A 30 19.49 -22.62 -8.19
N CYS A 31 19.82 -22.00 -9.33
CA CYS A 31 19.32 -20.67 -9.69
C CYS A 31 17.92 -20.73 -10.31
N LEU A 32 17.65 -21.69 -11.18
CA LEU A 32 16.40 -21.78 -11.93
C LEU A 32 15.24 -22.26 -11.08
N MET A 33 15.44 -23.23 -10.17
CA MET A 33 14.35 -23.76 -9.35
C MET A 33 13.74 -22.72 -8.40
N PRO A 34 14.51 -21.93 -7.63
CA PRO A 34 13.96 -20.84 -6.84
C PRO A 34 13.31 -19.77 -7.71
N PHE A 35 13.86 -19.49 -8.89
CA PHE A 35 13.30 -18.53 -9.84
C PHE A 35 11.94 -19.02 -10.39
N LEU A 36 11.82 -20.28 -10.81
CA LEU A 36 10.56 -20.88 -11.29
C LEU A 36 9.53 -20.98 -10.16
N PHE A 37 9.98 -21.34 -8.95
CA PHE A 37 9.12 -21.37 -7.78
C PHE A 37 8.61 -19.96 -7.46
N TRP A 38 9.49 -18.96 -7.42
CA TRP A 38 9.16 -17.57 -7.19
C TRP A 38 8.26 -17.01 -8.31
N TRP A 39 8.56 -17.30 -9.59
CA TRP A 39 7.74 -16.94 -10.74
C TRP A 39 6.34 -17.55 -10.66
N ASN A 40 6.23 -18.82 -10.31
CA ASN A 40 4.95 -19.53 -10.26
C ASN A 40 4.10 -19.19 -9.02
N THR A 41 4.74 -18.72 -7.93
CA THR A 41 4.05 -18.40 -6.67
C THR A 41 3.82 -16.90 -6.46
N TRP A 42 4.66 -16.03 -7.04
CA TRP A 42 4.65 -14.59 -6.79
C TRP A 42 4.14 -13.75 -7.94
N PHE A 43 4.42 -14.10 -9.19
CA PHE A 43 3.96 -13.38 -10.37
C PHE A 43 2.68 -13.96 -10.95
N GLY A 44 1.57 -13.81 -10.19
CA GLY A 44 0.26 -13.75 -10.82
C GLY A 44 -0.16 -14.98 -11.65
N ARG A 45 -0.09 -16.18 -11.06
CA ARG A 45 -0.83 -17.29 -11.66
C ARG A 45 -2.27 -16.84 -11.87
N LYS A 46 -2.72 -16.82 -13.13
CA LYS A 46 -4.13 -16.56 -13.46
C LYS A 46 -4.98 -17.62 -12.81
N LEU A 47 -5.89 -17.20 -11.97
CA LEU A 47 -6.86 -18.09 -11.35
C LEU A 47 -7.94 -18.44 -12.37
N SER A 48 -8.36 -19.71 -12.36
CA SER A 48 -9.57 -20.13 -13.07
C SER A 48 -10.81 -19.54 -12.37
N ASP A 49 -11.95 -19.53 -13.04
CA ASP A 49 -13.20 -19.04 -12.44
C ASP A 49 -13.58 -19.80 -11.16
N GLN A 50 -13.35 -21.11 -11.15
CA GLN A 50 -13.54 -21.92 -9.95
C GLN A 50 -12.60 -21.48 -8.81
N GLN A 51 -11.33 -21.23 -9.11
CA GLN A 51 -10.36 -20.77 -8.10
C GLN A 51 -10.67 -19.36 -7.62
N LEU A 52 -11.15 -18.46 -8.50
CA LEU A 52 -11.60 -17.12 -8.08
C LEU A 52 -12.76 -17.25 -7.09
N ASN A 53 -13.72 -18.10 -7.38
CA ASN A 53 -14.86 -18.37 -6.50
C ASN A 53 -14.41 -18.92 -5.14
N GLU A 54 -13.53 -19.93 -5.14
CA GLU A 54 -12.97 -20.51 -3.91
C GLU A 54 -12.19 -19.47 -3.08
N TYR A 55 -11.40 -18.62 -3.74
CA TYR A 55 -10.54 -17.64 -3.08
C TYR A 55 -11.33 -16.47 -2.50
N LEU A 56 -12.36 -15.96 -3.18
CA LEU A 56 -13.23 -14.90 -2.65
C LEU A 56 -13.94 -15.31 -1.36
N HIS A 57 -14.19 -16.61 -1.18
CA HIS A 57 -14.86 -17.16 0.01
C HIS A 57 -13.91 -17.75 1.06
N ASP A 58 -12.59 -17.70 0.86
CA ASP A 58 -11.61 -18.23 1.80
C ASP A 58 -11.35 -17.27 2.98
N ALA A 59 -12.31 -17.18 3.89
CA ALA A 59 -12.24 -16.33 5.08
C ALA A 59 -11.02 -16.63 5.98
N LYS A 60 -10.39 -17.82 5.86
CA LYS A 60 -9.21 -18.19 6.66
C LYS A 60 -7.92 -17.60 6.09
N LYS A 61 -7.92 -17.21 4.82
CA LYS A 61 -6.73 -16.69 4.12
C LYS A 61 -7.03 -15.36 3.41
N PRO A 62 -6.99 -14.23 4.11
CA PRO A 62 -7.28 -12.91 3.52
C PRO A 62 -6.48 -12.61 2.26
N ARG A 63 -5.24 -13.12 2.16
CA ARG A 63 -4.41 -12.96 0.95
C ARG A 63 -4.98 -13.64 -0.28
N HIS A 64 -5.72 -14.76 -0.14
CA HIS A 64 -6.44 -15.39 -1.24
C HIS A 64 -7.55 -14.47 -1.74
N ILE A 65 -8.32 -13.89 -0.80
CA ILE A 65 -9.38 -12.93 -1.15
C ILE A 65 -8.79 -11.74 -1.90
N GLN A 66 -7.71 -11.14 -1.40
CA GLN A 66 -7.04 -10.01 -2.07
C GLN A 66 -6.55 -10.38 -3.48
N GLN A 67 -5.93 -11.56 -3.63
CA GLN A 67 -5.48 -12.04 -4.94
C GLN A 67 -6.65 -12.19 -5.92
N ALA A 68 -7.77 -12.74 -5.47
CA ALA A 68 -8.96 -12.90 -6.30
C ALA A 68 -9.57 -11.53 -6.65
N LEU A 69 -9.70 -10.62 -5.69
CA LEU A 69 -10.18 -9.25 -5.91
C LEU A 69 -9.38 -8.53 -6.98
N VAL A 70 -8.04 -8.56 -6.91
CA VAL A 70 -7.18 -7.93 -7.92
C VAL A 70 -7.45 -8.51 -9.30
N GLN A 71 -7.58 -9.84 -9.43
CA GLN A 71 -7.85 -10.48 -10.73
C GLN A 71 -9.27 -10.22 -11.24
N VAL A 72 -10.26 -10.11 -10.37
CA VAL A 72 -11.61 -9.64 -10.74
C VAL A 72 -11.52 -8.19 -11.25
N GLY A 73 -10.81 -7.31 -10.54
CA GLY A 73 -10.55 -5.93 -10.96
C GLY A 73 -9.87 -5.84 -12.34
N GLU A 74 -8.89 -6.71 -12.62
CA GLU A 74 -8.27 -6.80 -13.94
C GLU A 74 -9.27 -7.20 -15.04
N ARG A 75 -10.19 -8.12 -14.73
CA ARG A 75 -11.24 -8.52 -15.71
C ARG A 75 -12.21 -7.37 -15.95
N ILE A 76 -12.62 -6.67 -14.89
CA ILE A 76 -13.47 -5.48 -15.01
C ILE A 76 -12.79 -4.44 -15.92
N THR A 77 -11.52 -4.13 -15.66
CA THR A 77 -10.76 -3.16 -16.45
C THR A 77 -10.64 -3.56 -17.92
N ARG A 78 -10.56 -4.86 -18.21
CA ARG A 78 -10.56 -5.42 -19.58
C ARG A 78 -11.95 -5.52 -20.20
N ARG A 79 -12.99 -5.09 -19.48
CA ARG A 79 -14.40 -5.21 -19.89
C ARG A 79 -14.84 -6.64 -20.17
N ASP A 80 -14.30 -7.61 -19.41
CA ASP A 80 -14.70 -8.99 -19.47
C ASP A 80 -16.05 -9.16 -18.77
N ALA A 81 -17.10 -9.44 -19.52
CA ALA A 81 -18.47 -9.59 -19.01
C ALA A 81 -18.60 -10.70 -17.95
N THR A 82 -17.68 -11.66 -17.94
CA THR A 82 -17.68 -12.71 -16.91
C THR A 82 -17.41 -12.19 -15.51
N ALA A 83 -16.82 -10.99 -15.36
CA ALA A 83 -16.57 -10.37 -14.07
C ALA A 83 -17.86 -10.11 -13.28
N GLN A 84 -18.97 -9.86 -13.95
CA GLN A 84 -20.24 -9.51 -13.30
C GLN A 84 -20.79 -10.61 -12.38
N GLN A 85 -20.41 -11.86 -12.59
CA GLN A 85 -20.84 -12.96 -11.72
C GLN A 85 -20.36 -12.82 -10.27
N TRP A 86 -19.26 -12.07 -10.02
CA TRP A 86 -18.69 -11.85 -8.67
C TRP A 86 -19.11 -10.52 -8.04
N TYR A 87 -19.91 -9.67 -8.71
CA TYR A 87 -20.34 -8.39 -8.15
C TYR A 87 -21.07 -8.51 -6.81
N PRO A 88 -21.95 -9.51 -6.59
CA PRO A 88 -22.54 -9.73 -5.27
C PRO A 88 -21.50 -10.04 -4.18
N ASP A 89 -20.42 -10.76 -4.54
CA ASP A 89 -19.34 -11.09 -3.60
C ASP A 89 -18.55 -9.83 -3.23
N LEU A 90 -18.27 -8.95 -4.19
CA LEU A 90 -17.62 -7.66 -3.92
C LEU A 90 -18.47 -6.83 -2.94
N VAL A 91 -19.76 -6.68 -3.20
CA VAL A 91 -20.66 -5.95 -2.28
C VAL A 91 -20.66 -6.56 -0.88
N HIS A 92 -20.56 -7.88 -0.78
CA HIS A 92 -20.47 -8.58 0.53
C HIS A 92 -19.11 -8.32 1.21
N LEU A 93 -18.01 -8.33 0.46
CA LEU A 93 -16.65 -8.14 0.98
C LEU A 93 -16.39 -6.70 1.46
N ALA A 94 -17.23 -5.74 1.08
CA ALA A 94 -17.18 -4.37 1.62
C ALA A 94 -17.33 -4.31 3.16
N ALA A 95 -17.91 -5.34 3.78
CA ALA A 95 -18.02 -5.49 5.24
C ALA A 95 -17.06 -6.54 5.83
N ASN A 96 -16.03 -6.95 5.10
CA ASN A 96 -15.07 -7.95 5.57
C ASN A 96 -14.34 -7.47 6.84
N PRO A 97 -14.11 -8.33 7.86
CA PRO A 97 -13.40 -7.92 9.08
C PRO A 97 -11.96 -7.46 8.83
N VAL A 98 -11.33 -7.91 7.75
CA VAL A 98 -9.93 -7.62 7.42
C VAL A 98 -9.85 -6.33 6.60
N GLU A 99 -9.15 -5.33 7.12
CA GLU A 99 -9.01 -4.00 6.53
C GLU A 99 -8.45 -4.04 5.10
N GLU A 100 -7.40 -4.83 4.88
CA GLU A 100 -6.74 -4.92 3.57
C GLU A 100 -7.66 -5.50 2.49
N VAL A 101 -8.59 -6.36 2.88
CA VAL A 101 -9.63 -6.88 1.98
C VAL A 101 -10.58 -5.76 1.59
N ARG A 102 -11.13 -5.03 2.57
CA ARG A 102 -12.03 -3.91 2.31
C ARG A 102 -11.37 -2.82 1.49
N ASN A 103 -10.10 -2.52 1.79
CA ASN A 103 -9.32 -1.53 1.04
C ASN A 103 -9.15 -1.89 -0.44
N THR A 104 -8.78 -3.16 -0.72
CA THR A 104 -8.66 -3.66 -2.10
C THR A 104 -10.01 -3.65 -2.80
N ASP A 105 -11.06 -4.08 -2.10
CA ASP A 105 -12.41 -4.18 -2.63
C ASP A 105 -13.01 -2.81 -3.01
N ALA A 106 -12.80 -1.79 -2.18
CA ALA A 106 -13.20 -0.42 -2.50
C ALA A 106 -12.59 0.08 -3.82
N TRP A 107 -11.31 -0.22 -4.06
CA TRP A 107 -10.63 0.10 -5.32
C TRP A 107 -11.20 -0.70 -6.50
N VAL A 108 -11.49 -1.99 -6.30
CA VAL A 108 -12.05 -2.87 -7.36
C VAL A 108 -13.44 -2.41 -7.78
N MET A 109 -14.33 -2.13 -6.83
CA MET A 109 -15.66 -1.61 -7.13
C MET A 109 -15.63 -0.31 -7.92
N GLY A 110 -14.63 0.55 -7.69
CA GLY A 110 -14.43 1.77 -8.47
C GLY A 110 -14.04 1.55 -9.94
N GLN A 111 -13.73 0.32 -10.39
CA GLN A 111 -13.37 0.06 -11.79
C GLN A 111 -14.60 -0.06 -12.71
N ASP A 112 -15.80 -0.30 -12.17
CA ASP A 112 -17.04 -0.35 -12.95
C ASP A 112 -18.16 0.45 -12.28
N THR A 113 -18.45 1.62 -12.85
CA THR A 113 -19.50 2.51 -12.36
C THR A 113 -20.92 2.01 -12.64
N THR A 114 -21.06 0.91 -13.36
CA THR A 114 -22.36 0.27 -13.67
C THR A 114 -22.64 -0.93 -12.77
N GLY A 115 -21.69 -1.32 -11.91
CA GLY A 115 -21.82 -2.46 -11.02
C GLY A 115 -22.96 -2.31 -10.02
N ALA A 116 -23.88 -3.27 -10.03
CA ALA A 116 -25.05 -3.22 -9.15
C ALA A 116 -24.62 -3.27 -7.67
N GLY A 117 -25.05 -2.28 -6.88
CA GLY A 117 -24.76 -2.16 -5.45
C GLY A 117 -23.39 -1.58 -5.11
N PHE A 118 -22.49 -1.34 -6.07
CA PHE A 118 -21.15 -0.79 -5.82
C PHE A 118 -21.22 0.61 -5.23
N HIS A 119 -22.02 1.48 -5.83
CA HIS A 119 -22.17 2.85 -5.33
C HIS A 119 -22.61 2.89 -3.87
N ASP A 120 -23.65 2.13 -3.51
CA ASP A 120 -24.18 2.10 -2.14
C ASP A 120 -23.20 1.47 -1.14
N ALA A 121 -22.42 0.47 -1.58
CA ALA A 121 -21.37 -0.13 -0.77
C ALA A 121 -20.24 0.88 -0.51
N LEU A 122 -19.78 1.59 -1.53
CA LEU A 122 -18.75 2.63 -1.42
C LEU A 122 -19.19 3.79 -0.53
N LEU A 123 -20.45 4.21 -0.60
CA LEU A 123 -20.98 5.23 0.32
C LEU A 123 -20.89 4.80 1.78
N LYS A 124 -21.22 3.54 2.10
CA LYS A 124 -21.07 3.01 3.47
C LYS A 124 -19.62 2.93 3.91
N MET A 125 -18.71 2.66 3.00
CA MET A 125 -17.27 2.59 3.29
C MET A 125 -16.64 3.96 3.57
N LEU A 126 -17.34 5.09 3.35
CA LEU A 126 -16.87 6.41 3.77
C LEU A 126 -16.79 6.56 5.30
N ASP A 127 -17.51 5.72 6.04
CA ASP A 127 -17.50 5.69 7.51
C ASP A 127 -16.64 4.55 8.08
N ASP A 128 -15.82 3.90 7.25
CA ASP A 128 -14.93 2.81 7.69
C ASP A 128 -13.92 3.32 8.75
N PRO A 129 -13.60 2.49 9.78
CA PRO A 129 -12.57 2.86 10.76
C PRO A 129 -11.20 3.15 10.14
N SER A 130 -10.84 2.45 9.04
CA SER A 130 -9.58 2.67 8.34
C SER A 130 -9.60 3.91 7.46
N PRO A 131 -8.63 4.84 7.61
CA PRO A 131 -8.51 5.98 6.72
C PRO A 131 -8.23 5.60 5.26
N MET A 132 -7.54 4.47 5.04
CA MET A 132 -7.24 3.98 3.69
C MET A 132 -8.50 3.45 2.99
N VAL A 133 -9.36 2.73 3.71
CA VAL A 133 -10.63 2.25 3.15
C VAL A 133 -11.53 3.44 2.80
N ARG A 134 -11.67 4.42 3.72
CA ARG A 134 -12.41 5.66 3.44
C ARG A 134 -11.88 6.40 2.23
N GLY A 135 -10.54 6.53 2.14
CA GLY A 135 -9.86 7.20 1.03
C GLY A 135 -10.14 6.51 -0.31
N ASN A 136 -9.96 5.18 -0.39
CA ASN A 136 -10.20 4.43 -1.61
C ASN A 136 -11.69 4.42 -2.01
N ALA A 137 -12.60 4.34 -1.06
CA ALA A 137 -14.03 4.47 -1.32
C ALA A 137 -14.36 5.86 -1.89
N ALA A 138 -13.81 6.93 -1.30
CA ALA A 138 -14.00 8.29 -1.76
C ALA A 138 -13.45 8.51 -3.18
N LEU A 139 -12.23 8.04 -3.46
CA LEU A 139 -11.62 8.11 -4.81
C LEU A 139 -12.43 7.31 -5.83
N SER A 140 -12.99 6.18 -5.42
CA SER A 140 -13.86 5.36 -6.27
C SER A 140 -15.18 6.06 -6.57
N LEU A 141 -15.82 6.71 -5.59
CA LEU A 141 -17.05 7.49 -5.78
C LEU A 141 -16.90 8.64 -6.79
N VAL A 142 -15.72 9.26 -6.87
CA VAL A 142 -15.45 10.28 -7.91
C VAL A 142 -15.66 9.73 -9.33
N ARG A 143 -15.34 8.45 -9.56
CA ARG A 143 -15.58 7.81 -10.87
C ARG A 143 -17.07 7.64 -11.18
N PHE A 144 -17.92 7.53 -10.14
CA PHE A 144 -19.38 7.54 -10.29
C PHE A 144 -19.95 8.96 -10.48
N GLY A 145 -19.09 9.99 -10.46
CA GLY A 145 -19.52 11.39 -10.47
C GLY A 145 -20.09 11.87 -9.14
N ASP A 146 -19.85 11.13 -8.05
CA ASP A 146 -20.35 11.43 -6.72
C ASP A 146 -19.25 12.11 -5.87
N ALA A 147 -19.58 13.28 -5.34
CA ALA A 147 -18.70 14.09 -4.51
C ALA A 147 -18.87 13.85 -3.00
N SER A 148 -19.69 12.88 -2.57
CA SER A 148 -19.97 12.61 -1.15
C SER A 148 -18.70 12.29 -0.36
N GLY A 149 -17.69 11.67 -1.00
CA GLY A 149 -16.40 11.36 -0.41
C GLY A 149 -15.39 12.53 -0.37
N ARG A 150 -15.78 13.76 -0.78
CA ARG A 150 -14.86 14.91 -0.83
C ARG A 150 -14.12 15.20 0.50
N PRO A 151 -14.78 15.17 1.69
CA PRO A 151 -14.06 15.38 2.94
C PRO A 151 -12.95 14.34 3.19
N GLN A 152 -13.19 13.09 2.85
CA GLN A 152 -12.20 12.00 2.98
C GLN A 152 -11.02 12.20 2.02
N ILE A 153 -11.28 12.70 0.80
CA ILE A 153 -10.22 13.03 -0.16
C ILE A 153 -9.35 14.18 0.35
N VAL A 154 -9.95 15.22 0.93
CA VAL A 154 -9.18 16.31 1.57
C VAL A 154 -8.32 15.78 2.71
N THR A 155 -8.81 14.81 3.48
CA THR A 155 -8.04 14.16 4.55
C THR A 155 -6.81 13.40 4.02
N LEU A 156 -6.86 12.87 2.79
CA LEU A 156 -5.70 12.20 2.16
C LEU A 156 -4.51 13.16 1.92
N LEU A 157 -4.75 14.47 1.89
CA LEU A 157 -3.72 15.49 1.78
C LEU A 157 -3.10 15.85 3.14
N GLN A 158 -3.67 15.39 4.25
CA GLN A 158 -3.24 15.77 5.59
C GLN A 158 -2.24 14.74 6.15
N PRO A 159 -1.27 15.18 6.95
CA PRO A 159 -0.45 14.27 7.72
C PRO A 159 -1.29 13.46 8.70
N ALA A 160 -0.91 12.20 8.91
CA ALA A 160 -1.52 11.37 9.95
C ALA A 160 -0.79 11.57 11.27
N GLU A 161 -1.54 11.98 12.30
CA GLU A 161 -1.05 12.06 13.67
C GLU A 161 -1.26 10.72 14.38
N ILE A 162 -0.22 10.18 14.96
CA ILE A 162 -0.23 8.92 15.67
C ILE A 162 -0.19 9.20 17.16
N ILE A 163 -1.25 8.78 17.85
CA ILE A 163 -1.49 9.05 19.26
C ILE A 163 -1.19 7.79 20.08
N ALA A 164 -0.61 7.99 21.26
CA ALA A 164 -0.31 6.93 22.21
C ALA A 164 -1.60 6.28 22.74
N PRO A 165 -1.79 4.96 22.57
CA PRO A 165 -2.96 4.27 23.13
C PRO A 165 -2.90 4.19 24.66
N GLU A 166 -1.70 4.11 25.23
CA GLU A 166 -1.42 3.96 26.65
C GLU A 166 -0.23 4.82 27.07
N SER A 167 -0.12 5.10 28.38
CA SER A 167 1.07 5.72 28.94
C SER A 167 2.19 4.70 29.06
N GLY A 168 3.42 5.04 28.64
CA GLY A 168 4.52 4.10 28.63
C GLY A 168 5.83 4.72 28.19
N ARG A 169 6.79 3.88 27.84
CA ARG A 169 8.12 4.27 27.38
C ARG A 169 8.36 3.74 25.96
N ILE A 170 8.87 4.57 25.08
CA ILE A 170 9.32 4.12 23.76
C ILE A 170 10.60 3.29 23.92
N VAL A 171 10.53 1.99 23.59
CA VAL A 171 11.68 1.08 23.66
C VAL A 171 12.40 0.92 22.34
N ASP A 172 11.69 1.17 21.24
CA ASP A 172 12.21 1.14 19.87
C ASP A 172 11.45 2.12 19.00
N ALA A 173 12.13 2.86 18.14
CA ALA A 173 11.50 3.80 17.21
C ALA A 173 12.31 3.90 15.92
N ASP A 174 11.60 4.01 14.80
CA ASP A 174 12.18 4.31 13.51
C ASP A 174 12.67 5.78 13.46
N ARG A 175 13.25 6.20 12.36
CA ARG A 175 13.86 7.54 12.24
C ARG A 175 12.97 8.48 11.41
N PRO A 176 12.95 9.79 11.75
CA PRO A 176 12.39 10.79 10.84
C PRO A 176 13.03 10.70 9.45
N GLY A 177 12.23 10.86 8.41
CA GLY A 177 12.65 10.73 7.03
C GLY A 177 12.52 9.30 6.45
N THR A 178 12.28 8.26 7.27
CA THR A 178 12.06 6.89 6.80
C THR A 178 10.75 6.80 6.02
N ALA A 179 10.79 6.16 4.83
CA ALA A 179 9.59 5.79 4.10
C ALA A 179 8.89 4.61 4.79
N ILE A 180 7.58 4.71 4.95
CA ILE A 180 6.78 3.69 5.64
C ILE A 180 5.55 3.33 4.82
N HIS A 181 5.20 2.04 4.80
CA HIS A 181 3.96 1.57 4.20
C HIS A 181 2.84 1.51 5.25
N GLN A 182 1.61 1.43 4.81
CA GLN A 182 0.47 1.17 5.69
C GLN A 182 0.71 -0.10 6.53
N GLY A 183 0.42 -0.05 7.83
CA GLY A 183 0.71 -1.14 8.76
C GLY A 183 2.19 -1.28 9.14
N GLY A 184 3.10 -0.47 8.55
CA GLY A 184 4.53 -0.46 8.90
C GLY A 184 4.76 -0.08 10.36
N LEU A 185 5.72 -0.72 11.01
CA LEU A 185 6.07 -0.45 12.41
C LEU A 185 6.80 0.90 12.50
N ILE A 186 6.28 1.81 13.33
CA ILE A 186 6.86 3.13 13.61
C ILE A 186 7.66 3.10 14.91
N ALA A 187 7.06 2.51 15.95
CA ALA A 187 7.65 2.45 17.27
C ALA A 187 7.08 1.28 18.10
N LYS A 188 7.77 0.93 19.19
CA LYS A 188 7.26 0.03 20.22
C LYS A 188 7.13 0.77 21.52
N LEU A 189 5.94 0.73 22.11
CA LEU A 189 5.60 1.34 23.38
C LEU A 189 5.51 0.25 24.45
N GLU A 190 6.40 0.28 25.43
CA GLU A 190 6.34 -0.56 26.63
C GLU A 190 5.44 0.13 27.67
N TYR A 191 4.47 -0.60 28.21
CA TYR A 191 3.52 -0.08 29.21
C TYR A 191 3.14 -1.16 30.24
N GLY A 192 2.75 -0.72 31.44
CA GLY A 192 2.41 -1.63 32.54
C GLY A 192 3.57 -2.51 32.96
N GLN A 193 3.29 -3.79 33.28
CA GLN A 193 4.32 -4.78 33.62
C GLN A 193 4.58 -5.66 32.38
N ASP A 194 5.65 -5.35 31.65
CA ASP A 194 6.17 -6.14 30.50
C ASP A 194 5.21 -6.27 29.29
N HIS A 195 4.28 -5.30 29.09
CA HIS A 195 3.46 -5.28 27.89
C HIS A 195 4.06 -4.33 26.85
N THR A 196 4.03 -4.75 25.59
CA THR A 196 4.52 -3.92 24.47
C THR A 196 3.43 -3.76 23.43
N ALA A 197 3.09 -2.50 23.08
CA ALA A 197 2.24 -2.17 21.96
C ALA A 197 3.09 -1.80 20.74
N GLU A 198 2.77 -2.34 19.58
CA GLU A 198 3.34 -1.95 18.32
C GLU A 198 2.56 -0.75 17.75
N ILE A 199 3.24 0.35 17.55
CA ILE A 199 2.70 1.57 16.96
C ILE A 199 2.95 1.50 15.46
N ARG A 200 1.87 1.39 14.68
CA ARG A 200 1.92 1.17 13.24
C ARG A 200 1.33 2.35 12.47
N SER A 201 1.83 2.56 11.25
CA SER A 201 1.33 3.62 10.37
C SER A 201 -0.06 3.29 9.81
N PRO A 202 -1.05 4.19 9.92
CA PRO A 202 -2.35 4.02 9.29
C PRO A 202 -2.36 4.33 7.79
N ILE A 203 -1.32 5.02 7.28
CA ILE A 203 -1.19 5.42 5.88
C ILE A 203 0.21 5.11 5.34
N PRO A 204 0.39 4.93 4.03
CA PRO A 204 1.73 4.94 3.43
C PRO A 204 2.27 6.37 3.38
N GLY A 205 3.59 6.51 3.57
CA GLY A 205 4.18 7.85 3.51
C GLY A 205 5.61 7.93 4.03
N ARG A 206 5.91 9.05 4.70
CA ARG A 206 7.23 9.30 5.29
C ARG A 206 7.07 9.78 6.73
N ILE A 207 7.87 9.26 7.63
CA ILE A 207 7.88 9.69 9.04
C ILE A 207 8.44 11.13 9.10
N ARG A 208 7.56 12.09 9.41
CA ARG A 208 7.96 13.49 9.63
C ARG A 208 8.64 13.64 10.98
N SER A 209 8.03 13.08 12.02
CA SER A 209 8.53 13.09 13.39
C SER A 209 8.10 11.85 14.13
N VAL A 210 8.89 11.42 15.11
CA VAL A 210 8.60 10.31 16.01
C VAL A 210 9.29 10.55 17.35
N ALA A 211 8.63 10.14 18.44
CA ALA A 211 9.20 10.17 19.77
C ALA A 211 10.39 9.20 19.84
N GLY A 212 11.53 9.70 20.31
CA GLY A 212 12.78 8.92 20.35
C GLY A 212 12.74 7.77 21.38
N THR A 213 13.55 6.76 21.12
CA THR A 213 13.76 5.65 22.05
C THR A 213 14.16 6.19 23.44
N GLY A 214 13.54 5.66 24.49
CA GLY A 214 13.70 6.10 25.87
C GLY A 214 12.73 7.20 26.32
N ALA A 215 11.97 7.81 25.41
CA ALA A 215 10.98 8.84 25.76
C ALA A 215 9.82 8.24 26.57
N ASN A 216 9.40 8.94 27.62
CA ASN A 216 8.19 8.62 28.37
C ASN A 216 7.02 9.36 27.71
N ILE A 217 5.97 8.63 27.40
CA ILE A 217 4.77 9.10 26.69
C ILE A 217 3.56 8.92 27.60
N VAL A 218 2.68 9.91 27.60
CA VAL A 218 1.38 9.84 28.29
C VAL A 218 0.31 9.39 27.27
N ALA A 219 -0.65 8.59 27.70
CA ALA A 219 -1.80 8.20 26.86
C ALA A 219 -2.45 9.44 26.25
N GLY A 220 -2.78 9.37 24.96
CA GLY A 220 -3.32 10.51 24.20
C GLY A 220 -2.27 11.50 23.67
N ALA A 221 -1.00 11.38 24.05
CA ALA A 221 0.07 12.22 23.48
C ALA A 221 0.46 11.76 22.08
N GLN A 222 0.90 12.70 21.24
CA GLN A 222 1.38 12.39 19.89
C GLN A 222 2.71 11.64 19.94
N ILE A 223 2.78 10.46 19.34
CA ILE A 223 3.99 9.65 19.19
C ILE A 223 4.72 9.98 17.89
N ALA A 224 3.97 10.11 16.79
CA ALA A 224 4.56 10.35 15.48
C ALA A 224 3.63 11.17 14.59
N VAL A 225 4.20 11.73 13.53
CA VAL A 225 3.48 12.34 12.41
C VAL A 225 4.00 11.72 11.12
N ILE A 226 3.09 11.29 10.27
CA ILE A 226 3.39 10.67 8.97
C ILE A 226 2.88 11.59 7.87
N ASP A 227 3.78 12.04 7.00
CA ASP A 227 3.41 12.71 5.75
C ASP A 227 2.85 11.68 4.77
N PRO A 228 1.76 12.00 4.05
CA PRO A 228 1.21 11.08 3.06
C PRO A 228 2.20 10.83 1.92
N SER A 229 2.09 9.66 1.29
CA SER A 229 2.92 9.32 0.12
C SER A 229 2.62 10.23 -1.07
N THR A 230 3.61 10.40 -1.95
CA THR A 230 3.47 11.19 -3.18
C THR A 230 2.29 10.68 -4.03
N GLU A 231 2.13 9.36 -4.12
CA GLU A 231 1.05 8.72 -4.87
C GLU A 231 -0.32 9.04 -4.28
N GLN A 232 -0.46 8.96 -2.94
CA GLN A 232 -1.70 9.31 -2.25
C GLN A 232 -2.09 10.77 -2.48
N VAL A 233 -1.13 11.68 -2.33
CA VAL A 233 -1.33 13.11 -2.57
C VAL A 233 -1.74 13.38 -4.02
N TRP A 234 -1.05 12.75 -4.98
CA TRP A 234 -1.35 12.94 -6.40
C TRP A 234 -2.76 12.48 -6.76
N GLU A 235 -3.19 11.31 -6.29
CA GLU A 235 -4.55 10.81 -6.53
C GLU A 235 -5.62 11.69 -5.87
N ALA A 236 -5.36 12.20 -4.65
CA ALA A 236 -6.27 13.12 -3.98
C ALA A 236 -6.41 14.45 -4.76
N LEU A 237 -5.31 15.03 -5.20
CA LEU A 237 -5.31 16.26 -6.00
C LEU A 237 -6.03 16.07 -7.34
N ARG A 238 -5.84 14.92 -8.00
CA ARG A 238 -6.54 14.56 -9.23
C ARG A 238 -8.05 14.42 -9.02
N ALA A 239 -8.46 13.85 -7.90
CA ALA A 239 -9.87 13.76 -7.53
C ALA A 239 -10.45 15.17 -7.27
N LEU A 240 -9.74 16.03 -6.53
CA LEU A 240 -10.15 17.40 -6.27
C LEU A 240 -10.16 18.29 -7.52
N TYR A 241 -9.32 17.99 -8.50
CA TYR A 241 -9.43 18.60 -9.83
C TYR A 241 -10.84 18.41 -10.42
N LEU A 242 -11.48 17.25 -10.21
CA LEU A 242 -12.80 16.93 -10.74
C LEU A 242 -13.95 17.48 -9.87
N ILE A 243 -13.86 17.31 -8.54
CA ILE A 243 -14.98 17.54 -7.61
C ILE A 243 -14.70 18.60 -6.53
N GLY A 244 -13.48 19.12 -6.44
CA GLY A 244 -13.07 20.06 -5.39
C GLY A 244 -13.87 21.37 -5.40
N GLN A 245 -13.97 22.00 -4.25
CA GLN A 245 -14.64 23.26 -3.99
C GLN A 245 -13.69 24.29 -3.39
N THR A 246 -14.12 25.56 -3.32
CA THR A 246 -13.28 26.65 -2.81
C THR A 246 -12.74 26.40 -1.40
N ASP A 247 -13.53 25.72 -0.56
CA ASP A 247 -13.14 25.40 0.83
C ASP A 247 -12.01 24.37 0.92
N ASP A 248 -11.71 23.68 -0.19
CA ASP A 248 -10.61 22.70 -0.25
C ASP A 248 -9.25 23.35 -0.58
N LEU A 249 -9.25 24.59 -1.09
CA LEU A 249 -8.03 25.29 -1.50
C LEU A 249 -6.96 25.37 -0.39
N PRO A 250 -7.29 25.61 0.88
CA PRO A 250 -6.28 25.61 1.95
C PRO A 250 -5.51 24.30 2.08
N ALA A 251 -6.12 23.16 1.74
CA ALA A 251 -5.46 21.84 1.75
C ALA A 251 -4.60 21.59 0.51
N ILE A 252 -4.93 22.21 -0.63
CA ILE A 252 -4.23 22.05 -1.93
C ILE A 252 -3.01 22.97 -2.03
N LEU A 253 -3.13 24.25 -1.66
CA LEU A 253 -2.10 25.27 -1.81
C LEU A 253 -0.73 24.94 -1.22
N PRO A 254 -0.58 24.19 -0.10
CA PRO A 254 0.72 23.78 0.39
C PRO A 254 1.54 22.96 -0.62
N TYR A 255 0.86 22.21 -1.51
CA TYR A 255 1.49 21.34 -2.50
C TYR A 255 1.93 22.05 -3.78
N GLU A 256 1.59 23.32 -3.97
CA GLU A 256 2.08 24.16 -5.09
C GLU A 256 3.47 24.73 -4.82
N ARG A 257 3.92 24.67 -3.57
CA ARG A 257 5.21 25.26 -3.15
C ARG A 257 6.38 24.47 -3.72
N ASP A 258 7.43 25.21 -4.08
CA ASP A 258 8.71 24.62 -4.50
C ASP A 258 9.49 24.16 -3.27
N LEU A 259 9.16 22.99 -2.75
CA LEU A 259 9.80 22.37 -1.61
C LEU A 259 10.49 21.07 -2.04
N PRO A 260 11.64 20.69 -1.44
CA PRO A 260 12.41 19.50 -1.82
C PRO A 260 11.61 18.20 -1.75
N ASP A 261 10.62 18.14 -0.84
CA ASP A 261 9.80 16.93 -0.60
C ASP A 261 8.57 16.85 -1.50
N ILE A 262 8.30 17.88 -2.32
CA ILE A 262 7.16 17.92 -3.25
C ILE A 262 7.65 17.75 -4.68
N SER A 263 7.25 16.65 -5.33
CA SER A 263 7.63 16.37 -6.71
C SER A 263 7.00 17.38 -7.69
N ASN A 264 7.62 17.55 -8.86
CA ASN A 264 7.08 18.43 -9.92
C ASN A 264 5.67 18.01 -10.33
N ASP A 265 5.40 16.69 -10.42
CA ASP A 265 4.10 16.17 -10.84
C ASP A 265 3.01 16.52 -9.83
N VAL A 266 3.31 16.43 -8.53
CA VAL A 266 2.39 16.86 -7.46
C VAL A 266 2.13 18.36 -7.54
N ARG A 267 3.17 19.18 -7.73
CA ARG A 267 3.01 20.64 -7.85
C ARG A 267 2.14 21.03 -9.03
N GLN A 268 2.39 20.42 -10.18
CA GLN A 268 1.59 20.65 -11.37
C GLN A 268 0.13 20.26 -11.14
N GLN A 269 -0.12 19.07 -10.57
CA GLN A 269 -1.47 18.59 -10.28
C GLN A 269 -2.20 19.48 -9.26
N ALA A 270 -1.49 20.02 -8.26
CA ALA A 270 -2.06 20.95 -7.29
C ALA A 270 -2.50 22.25 -7.98
N ALA A 271 -1.63 22.84 -8.83
CA ALA A 271 -1.96 24.06 -9.58
C ALA A 271 -3.11 23.85 -10.56
N GLU A 272 -3.20 22.67 -11.18
CA GLU A 272 -4.34 22.32 -12.06
C GLU A 272 -5.64 22.20 -11.26
N ALA A 273 -5.60 21.55 -10.07
CA ALA A 273 -6.75 21.43 -9.18
C ALA A 273 -7.24 22.82 -8.70
N GLU A 274 -6.32 23.67 -8.22
CA GLU A 274 -6.65 25.05 -7.83
C GLU A 274 -7.36 25.81 -8.96
N ARG A 275 -6.77 25.81 -10.16
CA ARG A 275 -7.33 26.49 -11.34
C ARG A 275 -8.73 25.99 -11.66
N ALA A 276 -8.91 24.66 -11.72
CA ALA A 276 -10.21 24.06 -12.02
C ALA A 276 -11.29 24.41 -10.98
N ILE A 277 -10.91 24.46 -9.71
CA ILE A 277 -11.81 24.87 -8.63
C ILE A 277 -12.22 26.33 -8.79
N ARG A 278 -11.27 27.24 -9.05
CA ARG A 278 -11.56 28.67 -9.23
C ARG A 278 -12.38 28.96 -10.48
N GLU A 279 -12.22 28.18 -11.54
CA GLU A 279 -12.99 28.31 -12.77
C GLU A 279 -14.46 27.88 -12.62
N ARG A 280 -14.72 26.87 -11.76
CA ARG A 280 -16.10 26.41 -11.46
C ARG A 280 -16.96 27.43 -10.70
N VAL A 281 -16.34 28.38 -10.04
CA VAL A 281 -17.03 29.41 -9.22
C VAL A 281 -17.30 30.70 -10.00
N LYS A 282 -16.69 30.86 -11.18
CA LYS A 282 -16.94 32.00 -12.08
C LYS A 282 -18.19 31.80 -12.92
#